data_88ada13b16cdf03148407dd32a0678a6
#
_entry.id   88ada13b16cdf03148407dd32a0678a6
#
_cell.length_a   1.000
_cell.length_b   1.000
_cell.length_c   1.000
_cell.angle_alpha   90.00
_cell.angle_beta   90.00
_cell.angle_gamma   90.00
#
_symmetry.space_group_name_H-M   'P 1'
#
loop_
_entity.id
_entity.type
_entity.pdbx_description
1 polymer ?
#
loop_
_entity_poly.entity_id
_entity_poly.type
_entity_poly.pdbx_seq_one_letter_code
_entity_poly.pdbx_strand_id
1 'polypeptide(L)'
;DPYISDERFRRYECKKAETLDELLEVSDFITIHTPKTSETLKMISYDQIKKMKDKVRLVNAARGGVFDEAAVTEGLESGKIASYGFDVHEKEPRSESPLYAFDNVITTPHIGATTYEAQENVGKQVVKQVINGLNGEIVETAVNLPTMGREEFAVIKPYIQFAEKLGKIYYQVKKGAIKFVNLIYYGNISRQETAIIDSSFMKGLLYPILKEEVNYINSLVLAEKRDINFHSIKKEEKYYNYPDVIKIEVEGENGEKFSIVGIIGGNNEERIIEINDYPIDVVISENMLLVENNDVPGVIGNVGRILGEEQVNIATMHVGRKENSAIMLLTVDDVVEEKSIKKLEEFEQIRKVKYLNL
;
A
#
# COMPACT_ATOMS: atom_id res chain seq x y z
N ASP A 1 -9.85 -14.13 15.26
CA ASP A 1 -8.62 -13.89 14.48
C ASP A 1 -7.80 -12.83 15.19
N PRO A 2 -6.56 -13.13 15.67
CA PRO A 2 -5.75 -12.19 16.46
C PRO A 2 -5.12 -11.07 15.60
N TYR A 3 -5.17 -11.19 14.27
CA TYR A 3 -4.53 -10.26 13.34
C TYR A 3 -5.50 -9.27 12.72
N ILE A 4 -6.79 -9.36 13.03
CA ILE A 4 -7.84 -8.50 12.48
C ILE A 4 -8.21 -7.41 13.49
N SER A 5 -8.23 -6.14 13.05
CA SER A 5 -8.60 -5.00 13.88
C SER A 5 -10.09 -5.00 14.27
N ASP A 6 -10.41 -4.40 15.42
CA ASP A 6 -11.79 -4.25 15.90
C ASP A 6 -12.65 -3.45 14.93
N GLU A 7 -12.04 -2.52 14.20
CA GLU A 7 -12.73 -1.73 13.16
C GLU A 7 -13.22 -2.62 12.02
N ARG A 8 -12.44 -3.62 11.63
CA ARG A 8 -12.82 -4.57 10.57
C ARG A 8 -13.96 -5.47 11.02
N PHE A 9 -13.98 -5.93 12.28
CA PHE A 9 -15.11 -6.65 12.85
C PHE A 9 -16.40 -5.81 12.82
N ARG A 10 -16.32 -4.55 13.22
CA ARG A 10 -17.47 -3.62 13.19
C ARG A 10 -17.98 -3.37 11.78
N ARG A 11 -17.08 -3.22 10.81
CA ARG A 11 -17.41 -2.98 9.40
C ARG A 11 -18.20 -4.13 8.78
N TYR A 12 -17.86 -5.37 9.14
CA TYR A 12 -18.57 -6.56 8.67
C TYR A 12 -19.73 -6.99 9.62
N GLU A 13 -20.10 -6.14 10.56
CA GLU A 13 -21.16 -6.41 11.55
C GLU A 13 -20.94 -7.73 12.30
N CYS A 14 -19.68 -8.13 12.49
CA CYS A 14 -19.31 -9.34 13.20
C CYS A 14 -18.98 -9.03 14.66
N LYS A 15 -19.40 -9.92 15.55
CA LYS A 15 -18.92 -9.92 16.93
C LYS A 15 -17.53 -10.53 16.98
N LYS A 16 -16.59 -9.85 17.61
CA LYS A 16 -15.29 -10.42 17.96
C LYS A 16 -15.41 -11.21 19.25
N ALA A 17 -14.97 -12.45 19.24
CA ALA A 17 -14.70 -13.19 20.46
C ALA A 17 -13.25 -12.93 20.89
N GLU A 18 -13.01 -12.67 22.16
CA GLU A 18 -11.67 -12.36 22.66
C GLU A 18 -10.82 -13.62 22.82
N THR A 19 -11.46 -14.77 23.00
CA THR A 19 -10.79 -16.07 23.11
C THR A 19 -11.45 -17.12 22.25
N LEU A 20 -10.68 -18.19 21.94
CA LEU A 20 -11.23 -19.36 21.26
C LEU A 20 -12.35 -20.00 22.09
N ASP A 21 -12.16 -20.11 23.39
CA ASP A 21 -13.14 -20.73 24.29
C ASP A 21 -14.50 -20.01 24.24
N GLU A 22 -14.51 -18.69 24.32
CA GLU A 22 -15.72 -17.88 24.18
C GLU A 22 -16.46 -18.18 22.86
N LEU A 23 -15.72 -18.27 21.74
CA LEU A 23 -16.30 -18.61 20.46
C LEU A 23 -16.92 -20.00 20.45
N LEU A 24 -16.24 -20.99 21.04
CA LEU A 24 -16.69 -22.37 21.07
C LEU A 24 -17.99 -22.53 21.91
N GLU A 25 -18.08 -21.84 23.05
CA GLU A 25 -19.21 -21.91 23.96
C GLU A 25 -20.52 -21.34 23.40
N VAL A 26 -20.43 -20.34 22.52
CA VAL A 26 -21.62 -19.64 22.00
C VAL A 26 -22.05 -20.12 20.62
N SER A 27 -21.20 -20.85 19.88
CA SER A 27 -21.43 -21.18 18.49
C SER A 27 -22.25 -22.44 18.29
N ASP A 28 -23.23 -22.40 17.38
CA ASP A 28 -23.99 -23.55 16.91
C ASP A 28 -23.40 -24.20 15.66
N PHE A 29 -22.69 -23.40 14.86
CA PHE A 29 -21.90 -23.80 13.69
C PHE A 29 -20.50 -23.24 13.81
N ILE A 30 -19.50 -24.05 13.56
CA ILE A 30 -18.09 -23.63 13.58
C ILE A 30 -17.43 -24.02 12.26
N THR A 31 -16.85 -23.04 11.58
CA THR A 31 -16.00 -23.24 10.42
C THR A 31 -14.63 -22.65 10.69
N ILE A 32 -13.58 -23.30 10.16
CA ILE A 32 -12.19 -22.86 10.35
C ILE A 32 -11.58 -22.47 8.99
N HIS A 33 -10.83 -21.35 8.99
CA HIS A 33 -10.14 -20.82 7.82
C HIS A 33 -8.70 -20.40 8.14
N THR A 34 -8.04 -21.14 9.05
CA THR A 34 -6.64 -20.88 9.44
C THR A 34 -5.66 -21.72 8.61
N PRO A 35 -4.43 -21.25 8.39
CA PRO A 35 -3.35 -22.09 7.85
C PRO A 35 -3.01 -23.21 8.86
N LYS A 36 -2.38 -24.29 8.38
CA LYS A 36 -1.81 -25.33 9.24
C LYS A 36 -0.40 -24.93 9.67
N THR A 37 -0.26 -24.59 10.94
CA THR A 37 1.00 -24.21 11.59
C THR A 37 1.21 -25.07 12.85
N SER A 38 2.34 -24.92 13.54
CA SER A 38 2.55 -25.54 14.85
C SER A 38 1.50 -25.12 15.90
N GLU A 39 0.97 -23.90 15.78
CA GLU A 39 -0.02 -23.36 16.71
C GLU A 39 -1.45 -23.82 16.41
N THR A 40 -1.76 -24.02 15.13
CA THR A 40 -3.11 -24.42 14.69
C THR A 40 -3.26 -25.91 14.49
N LEU A 41 -2.17 -26.68 14.56
CA LEU A 41 -2.22 -28.13 14.50
C LEU A 41 -2.98 -28.67 15.72
N LYS A 42 -4.08 -29.43 15.46
CA LYS A 42 -4.98 -29.94 16.48
C LYS A 42 -5.55 -28.85 17.41
N MET A 43 -5.72 -27.62 16.88
CA MET A 43 -6.30 -26.50 17.61
C MET A 43 -7.67 -26.86 18.16
N ILE A 44 -8.44 -27.66 17.47
CA ILE A 44 -9.70 -28.22 17.93
C ILE A 44 -9.50 -29.71 18.21
N SER A 45 -9.38 -30.07 19.49
CA SER A 45 -9.21 -31.41 19.99
C SER A 45 -10.21 -31.68 21.12
N TYR A 46 -10.02 -32.70 21.93
CA TYR A 46 -10.94 -33.17 22.96
C TYR A 46 -11.42 -32.07 23.92
N ASP A 47 -10.50 -31.24 24.41
CA ASP A 47 -10.84 -30.19 25.39
C ASP A 47 -11.67 -29.07 24.76
N GLN A 48 -11.38 -28.73 23.51
CA GLN A 48 -12.15 -27.72 22.77
C GLN A 48 -13.56 -28.24 22.47
N ILE A 49 -13.70 -29.48 22.03
CA ILE A 49 -15.00 -30.09 21.73
C ILE A 49 -15.88 -30.17 22.99
N LYS A 50 -15.31 -30.45 24.16
CA LYS A 50 -16.05 -30.43 25.43
C LYS A 50 -16.67 -29.08 25.74
N LYS A 51 -15.99 -27.98 25.40
CA LYS A 51 -16.47 -26.61 25.64
C LYS A 51 -17.54 -26.16 24.66
N MET A 52 -17.70 -26.81 23.53
CA MET A 52 -18.71 -26.48 22.54
C MET A 52 -20.12 -26.76 23.06
N LYS A 53 -21.11 -26.15 22.42
CA LYS A 53 -22.52 -26.50 22.64
C LYS A 53 -22.78 -27.95 22.24
N ASP A 54 -23.79 -28.57 22.91
CA ASP A 54 -24.30 -29.86 22.46
C ASP A 54 -24.94 -29.73 21.07
N LYS A 55 -24.73 -30.76 20.25
CA LYS A 55 -25.22 -30.77 18.86
C LYS A 55 -24.60 -29.69 17.95
N VAL A 56 -23.37 -29.25 18.25
CA VAL A 56 -22.62 -28.36 17.39
C VAL A 56 -22.39 -28.98 15.99
N ARG A 57 -22.31 -28.14 14.96
CA ARG A 57 -22.01 -28.53 13.60
C ARG A 57 -20.67 -27.95 13.18
N LEU A 58 -19.81 -28.80 12.63
CA LEU A 58 -18.44 -28.42 12.27
C LEU A 58 -18.22 -28.47 10.76
N VAL A 59 -17.43 -27.53 10.25
CA VAL A 59 -17.02 -27.50 8.85
C VAL A 59 -15.52 -27.24 8.75
N ASN A 60 -14.81 -28.02 7.93
CA ASN A 60 -13.41 -27.84 7.63
C ASN A 60 -13.13 -27.88 6.11
N ALA A 61 -13.05 -26.73 5.49
CA ALA A 61 -12.58 -26.59 4.11
C ALA A 61 -11.25 -25.82 4.03
N ALA A 62 -10.46 -25.79 5.13
CA ALA A 62 -9.20 -25.08 5.22
C ALA A 62 -7.99 -26.02 5.06
N ARG A 63 -7.61 -26.72 6.12
CA ARG A 63 -6.47 -27.65 6.12
C ARG A 63 -6.75 -28.84 7.04
N GLY A 64 -6.31 -30.05 6.62
CA GLY A 64 -6.36 -31.24 7.44
C GLY A 64 -5.42 -31.15 8.64
N GLY A 65 -5.88 -31.67 9.79
CA GLY A 65 -5.13 -31.65 11.04
C GLY A 65 -5.31 -30.40 11.90
N VAL A 66 -6.13 -29.42 11.49
CA VAL A 66 -6.57 -28.31 12.37
C VAL A 66 -7.62 -28.84 13.37
N PHE A 67 -8.54 -29.67 12.90
CA PHE A 67 -9.34 -30.53 13.76
C PHE A 67 -8.60 -31.84 14.02
N ASP A 68 -8.58 -32.32 15.26
CA ASP A 68 -8.13 -33.65 15.61
C ASP A 68 -9.21 -34.65 15.20
N GLU A 69 -8.97 -35.43 14.14
CA GLU A 69 -9.97 -36.37 13.60
C GLU A 69 -10.40 -37.43 14.62
N ALA A 70 -9.52 -37.85 15.55
CA ALA A 70 -9.88 -38.76 16.61
C ALA A 70 -10.85 -38.14 17.62
N ALA A 71 -10.62 -36.90 18.01
CA ALA A 71 -11.50 -36.17 18.90
C ALA A 71 -12.86 -35.85 18.25
N VAL A 72 -12.88 -35.55 16.94
CA VAL A 72 -14.12 -35.37 16.18
C VAL A 72 -14.91 -36.69 16.10
N THR A 73 -14.23 -37.82 15.88
CA THR A 73 -14.86 -39.14 15.85
C THR A 73 -15.57 -39.45 17.19
N GLU A 74 -14.90 -39.25 18.33
CA GLU A 74 -15.49 -39.42 19.66
C GLU A 74 -16.67 -38.46 19.89
N GLY A 75 -16.53 -37.19 19.43
CA GLY A 75 -17.60 -36.19 19.51
C GLY A 75 -18.86 -36.56 18.71
N LEU A 76 -18.70 -37.22 17.56
CA LEU A 76 -19.81 -37.74 16.77
C LEU A 76 -20.45 -38.97 17.44
N GLU A 77 -19.64 -39.92 17.93
CA GLU A 77 -20.13 -41.09 18.67
C GLU A 77 -20.93 -40.74 19.91
N SER A 78 -20.44 -39.77 20.69
CA SER A 78 -21.15 -39.29 21.90
C SER A 78 -22.35 -38.42 21.58
N GLY A 79 -22.56 -38.00 20.35
CA GLY A 79 -23.59 -37.08 19.91
C GLY A 79 -23.37 -35.63 20.35
N LYS A 80 -22.21 -35.28 20.85
CA LYS A 80 -21.78 -33.90 21.13
C LYS A 80 -21.70 -33.09 19.82
N ILE A 81 -21.19 -33.68 18.76
CA ILE A 81 -21.16 -33.12 17.41
C ILE A 81 -22.35 -33.68 16.64
N ALA A 82 -23.20 -32.79 16.12
CA ALA A 82 -24.39 -33.21 15.35
C ALA A 82 -24.03 -33.58 13.90
N SER A 83 -23.06 -32.92 13.30
CA SER A 83 -22.58 -33.22 11.94
C SER A 83 -21.21 -32.62 11.70
N TYR A 84 -20.47 -33.22 10.75
CA TYR A 84 -19.18 -32.72 10.31
C TYR A 84 -19.07 -32.75 8.79
N GLY A 85 -18.78 -31.59 8.20
CA GLY A 85 -18.48 -31.44 6.78
C GLY A 85 -17.02 -31.10 6.58
N PHE A 86 -16.30 -31.85 5.71
CA PHE A 86 -14.89 -31.55 5.48
C PHE A 86 -14.42 -31.95 4.08
N ASP A 87 -13.52 -31.12 3.52
CA ASP A 87 -12.88 -31.32 2.23
C ASP A 87 -11.41 -31.69 2.38
N VAL A 88 -10.85 -31.66 3.59
CA VAL A 88 -9.42 -31.78 3.87
C VAL A 88 -9.16 -32.80 4.98
N HIS A 89 -8.12 -33.63 4.80
CA HIS A 89 -7.80 -34.74 5.71
C HIS A 89 -6.46 -34.53 6.41
N GLU A 90 -6.26 -35.13 7.60
CA GLU A 90 -4.96 -35.07 8.29
C GLU A 90 -3.82 -35.63 7.41
N LYS A 91 -4.12 -36.66 6.65
CA LYS A 91 -3.21 -37.28 5.67
C LYS A 91 -3.95 -37.42 4.34
N GLU A 92 -3.37 -36.93 3.28
CA GLU A 92 -3.92 -36.97 1.92
C GLU A 92 -2.94 -37.66 0.94
N PRO A 93 -3.39 -38.50 0.00
CA PRO A 93 -4.77 -38.97 -0.18
C PRO A 93 -5.18 -39.97 0.90
N ARG A 94 -6.50 -40.02 1.21
CA ARG A 94 -7.05 -40.94 2.21
C ARG A 94 -8.24 -41.70 1.66
N SER A 95 -8.12 -43.03 1.61
CA SER A 95 -9.18 -43.96 1.14
C SER A 95 -10.05 -44.48 2.27
N GLU A 96 -9.56 -44.50 3.52
CA GLU A 96 -10.23 -45.06 4.67
C GLU A 96 -10.15 -44.13 5.88
N SER A 97 -11.28 -43.90 6.55
CA SER A 97 -11.36 -43.12 7.80
C SER A 97 -12.53 -43.62 8.64
N PRO A 98 -12.39 -43.66 9.97
CA PRO A 98 -13.53 -43.90 10.87
C PRO A 98 -14.68 -42.93 10.65
N LEU A 99 -14.38 -41.71 10.24
CA LEU A 99 -15.36 -40.66 9.95
C LEU A 99 -16.31 -41.02 8.80
N TYR A 100 -15.94 -41.88 7.89
CA TYR A 100 -16.78 -42.30 6.75
C TYR A 100 -17.91 -43.25 7.15
N ALA A 101 -17.88 -43.80 8.37
CA ALA A 101 -18.93 -44.65 8.87
C ALA A 101 -20.17 -43.91 9.42
N PHE A 102 -20.11 -42.57 9.53
CA PHE A 102 -21.19 -41.77 10.10
C PHE A 102 -22.10 -41.18 9.01
N ASP A 103 -23.42 -41.39 9.11
CA ASP A 103 -24.41 -40.85 8.18
C ASP A 103 -24.53 -39.31 8.23
N ASN A 104 -24.11 -38.72 9.33
CA ASN A 104 -24.10 -37.27 9.55
C ASN A 104 -22.75 -36.60 9.25
N VAL A 105 -21.88 -37.28 8.51
CA VAL A 105 -20.62 -36.78 8.00
C VAL A 105 -20.67 -36.66 6.48
N ILE A 106 -20.25 -35.52 5.98
CA ILE A 106 -20.10 -35.25 4.54
C ILE A 106 -18.63 -34.93 4.28
N THR A 107 -18.04 -35.64 3.34
CA THR A 107 -16.64 -35.41 2.96
C THR A 107 -16.43 -35.39 1.47
N THR A 108 -15.45 -34.64 1.02
CA THR A 108 -14.96 -34.58 -0.34
C THR A 108 -13.43 -34.76 -0.35
N PRO A 109 -12.84 -35.26 -1.45
CA PRO A 109 -11.42 -35.60 -1.50
C PRO A 109 -10.51 -34.39 -1.85
N HIS A 110 -10.66 -33.29 -1.15
CA HIS A 110 -9.92 -32.02 -1.34
C HIS A 110 -10.13 -31.43 -2.75
N ILE A 111 -11.40 -31.18 -3.08
CA ILE A 111 -11.80 -30.70 -4.41
C ILE A 111 -12.25 -29.23 -4.44
N GLY A 112 -12.12 -28.48 -3.35
CA GLY A 112 -12.59 -27.10 -3.28
C GLY A 112 -12.03 -26.18 -4.36
N ALA A 113 -10.80 -26.44 -4.83
CA ALA A 113 -10.17 -25.70 -5.94
C ALA A 113 -10.23 -26.42 -7.30
N THR A 114 -10.84 -27.62 -7.39
CA THR A 114 -10.83 -28.46 -8.60
C THR A 114 -12.20 -28.62 -9.26
N THR A 115 -13.22 -27.87 -8.82
CA THR A 115 -14.48 -27.79 -9.53
C THR A 115 -14.31 -27.00 -10.83
N TYR A 116 -15.18 -27.22 -11.82
CA TYR A 116 -15.14 -26.47 -13.09
C TYR A 116 -15.19 -24.97 -12.88
N GLU A 117 -16.09 -24.49 -12.01
CA GLU A 117 -16.24 -23.07 -11.70
C GLU A 117 -14.99 -22.51 -11.01
N ALA A 118 -14.41 -23.26 -10.07
CA ALA A 118 -13.21 -22.82 -9.36
C ALA A 118 -12.02 -22.69 -10.32
N GLN A 119 -11.79 -23.69 -11.16
CA GLN A 119 -10.70 -23.67 -12.15
C GLN A 119 -10.86 -22.54 -13.17
N GLU A 120 -12.08 -22.35 -13.71
CA GLU A 120 -12.36 -21.27 -14.65
C GLU A 120 -12.14 -19.89 -14.00
N ASN A 121 -12.65 -19.69 -12.80
CA ASN A 121 -12.52 -18.43 -12.07
C ASN A 121 -11.05 -18.13 -11.70
N VAL A 122 -10.32 -19.12 -11.18
CA VAL A 122 -8.89 -18.98 -10.86
C VAL A 122 -8.09 -18.68 -12.12
N GLY A 123 -8.33 -19.40 -13.21
CA GLY A 123 -7.65 -19.16 -14.49
C GLY A 123 -7.85 -17.73 -15.00
N LYS A 124 -9.10 -17.25 -15.05
CA LYS A 124 -9.42 -15.89 -15.46
C LYS A 124 -8.76 -14.83 -14.55
N GLN A 125 -8.80 -15.05 -13.24
CA GLN A 125 -8.21 -14.11 -12.27
C GLN A 125 -6.69 -14.05 -12.40
N VAL A 126 -6.01 -15.20 -12.48
CA VAL A 126 -4.55 -15.26 -12.61
C VAL A 126 -4.09 -14.59 -13.91
N VAL A 127 -4.74 -14.87 -15.04
CA VAL A 127 -4.39 -14.22 -16.32
C VAL A 127 -4.52 -12.70 -16.24
N LYS A 128 -5.61 -12.20 -15.64
CA LYS A 128 -5.81 -10.76 -15.44
C LYS A 128 -4.70 -10.16 -14.55
N GLN A 129 -4.36 -10.84 -13.47
CA GLN A 129 -3.31 -10.40 -12.55
C GLN A 129 -1.93 -10.38 -13.22
N VAL A 130 -1.61 -11.38 -14.03
CA VAL A 130 -0.36 -11.42 -14.80
C VAL A 130 -0.29 -10.27 -15.79
N ILE A 131 -1.38 -9.99 -16.52
CA ILE A 131 -1.45 -8.85 -17.44
C ILE A 131 -1.24 -7.53 -16.70
N ASN A 132 -1.93 -7.33 -15.58
CA ASN A 132 -1.77 -6.13 -14.76
C ASN A 132 -0.30 -5.97 -14.27
N GLY A 133 0.30 -7.06 -13.78
CA GLY A 133 1.69 -7.05 -13.34
C GLY A 133 2.69 -6.73 -14.46
N LEU A 134 2.49 -7.29 -15.66
CA LEU A 134 3.33 -7.01 -16.83
C LEU A 134 3.19 -5.56 -17.32
N ASN A 135 2.00 -4.97 -17.17
CA ASN A 135 1.77 -3.54 -17.47
C ASN A 135 2.29 -2.61 -16.35
N GLY A 136 2.91 -3.12 -15.30
CA GLY A 136 3.37 -2.33 -14.15
C GLY A 136 2.24 -1.83 -13.26
N GLU A 137 1.04 -2.38 -13.39
CA GLU A 137 -0.11 -2.10 -12.54
C GLU A 137 -0.02 -2.87 -11.21
N ILE A 138 -0.79 -2.41 -10.22
CA ILE A 138 -0.84 -3.07 -8.91
C ILE A 138 -1.68 -4.35 -9.01
N VAL A 139 -1.10 -5.45 -8.52
CA VAL A 139 -1.80 -6.73 -8.38
C VAL A 139 -2.39 -6.81 -6.97
N GLU A 140 -3.69 -6.55 -6.83
CA GLU A 140 -4.41 -6.46 -5.54
C GLU A 140 -4.28 -7.70 -4.66
N THR A 141 -3.99 -8.86 -5.24
CA THR A 141 -3.89 -10.16 -4.55
C THR A 141 -2.47 -10.70 -4.50
N ALA A 142 -1.46 -9.84 -4.69
CA ALA A 142 -0.07 -10.24 -4.58
C ALA A 142 0.24 -10.73 -3.16
N VAL A 143 0.89 -11.91 -3.05
CA VAL A 143 1.20 -12.54 -1.76
C VAL A 143 2.14 -11.70 -0.89
N ASN A 144 2.95 -10.89 -1.52
CA ASN A 144 3.98 -10.03 -0.91
C ASN A 144 3.59 -8.54 -0.90
N LEU A 145 2.30 -8.23 -1.05
CA LEU A 145 1.72 -6.94 -0.74
C LEU A 145 0.72 -7.09 0.43
N PRO A 146 0.51 -6.06 1.23
CA PRO A 146 -0.49 -6.10 2.29
C PRO A 146 -1.87 -6.42 1.72
N THR A 147 -2.55 -7.38 2.33
CA THR A 147 -3.93 -7.73 1.94
C THR A 147 -4.87 -6.64 2.41
N MET A 148 -5.52 -5.96 1.48
CA MET A 148 -6.50 -4.92 1.80
C MET A 148 -7.81 -5.12 1.05
N GLY A 149 -8.90 -4.64 1.65
CA GLY A 149 -10.23 -4.68 1.04
C GLY A 149 -10.33 -3.72 -0.15
N ARG A 150 -11.28 -3.98 -1.09
CA ARG A 150 -11.52 -3.09 -2.24
C ARG A 150 -11.78 -1.63 -1.83
N GLU A 151 -12.50 -1.41 -0.73
CA GLU A 151 -12.81 -0.06 -0.27
C GLU A 151 -11.59 0.61 0.35
N GLU A 152 -10.78 -0.12 1.12
CA GLU A 152 -9.50 0.36 1.64
C GLU A 152 -8.54 0.73 0.50
N PHE A 153 -8.47 -0.14 -0.51
CA PHE A 153 -7.68 0.12 -1.71
C PHE A 153 -8.17 1.36 -2.47
N ALA A 154 -9.49 1.55 -2.61
CA ALA A 154 -10.05 2.73 -3.27
C ALA A 154 -9.65 4.04 -2.58
N VAL A 155 -9.56 4.05 -1.24
CA VAL A 155 -9.13 5.22 -0.45
C VAL A 155 -7.66 5.54 -0.70
N ILE A 156 -6.77 4.54 -0.74
CA ILE A 156 -5.32 4.77 -0.87
C ILE A 156 -4.84 4.87 -2.31
N LYS A 157 -5.61 4.38 -3.28
CA LYS A 157 -5.23 4.33 -4.70
C LYS A 157 -4.73 5.67 -5.26
N PRO A 158 -5.37 6.83 -5.02
CA PRO A 158 -4.84 8.12 -5.46
C PRO A 158 -3.45 8.42 -4.89
N TYR A 159 -3.22 8.07 -3.63
CA TYR A 159 -1.94 8.30 -2.96
C TYR A 159 -0.78 7.46 -3.51
N ILE A 160 -1.08 6.30 -4.08
CA ILE A 160 -0.07 5.41 -4.69
C ILE A 160 0.61 6.09 -5.87
N GLN A 161 -0.19 6.58 -6.84
CA GLN A 161 0.34 7.27 -8.01
C GLN A 161 1.01 8.59 -7.63
N PHE A 162 0.40 9.31 -6.70
CA PHE A 162 0.93 10.56 -6.18
C PHE A 162 2.31 10.36 -5.53
N ALA A 163 2.47 9.36 -4.66
CA ALA A 163 3.76 9.07 -4.02
C ALA A 163 4.85 8.69 -5.04
N GLU A 164 4.51 7.93 -6.09
CA GLU A 164 5.45 7.63 -7.18
C GLU A 164 5.93 8.90 -7.88
N LYS A 165 5.02 9.85 -8.17
CA LYS A 165 5.38 11.14 -8.76
C LYS A 165 6.29 11.96 -7.83
N LEU A 166 5.99 11.99 -6.52
CA LEU A 166 6.85 12.68 -5.54
C LEU A 166 8.27 12.08 -5.49
N GLY A 167 8.39 10.75 -5.63
CA GLY A 167 9.68 10.08 -5.76
C GLY A 167 10.46 10.52 -7.01
N LYS A 168 9.79 10.60 -8.16
CA LYS A 168 10.37 11.10 -9.42
C LYS A 168 10.79 12.57 -9.30
N ILE A 169 9.98 13.41 -8.67
CA ILE A 169 10.29 14.83 -8.42
C ILE A 169 11.58 14.95 -7.62
N TYR A 170 11.67 14.22 -6.49
CA TYR A 170 12.86 14.25 -5.66
C TYR A 170 14.13 13.91 -6.47
N TYR A 171 14.11 12.83 -7.23
CA TYR A 171 15.25 12.40 -8.04
C TYR A 171 15.70 13.48 -9.02
N GLN A 172 14.78 14.23 -9.62
CA GLN A 172 15.08 15.27 -10.59
C GLN A 172 15.58 16.56 -9.93
N VAL A 173 15.11 16.87 -8.72
CA VAL A 173 15.53 18.08 -7.97
C VAL A 173 16.90 17.89 -7.34
N LYS A 174 17.15 16.73 -6.74
CA LYS A 174 18.37 16.46 -5.98
C LYS A 174 19.19 15.35 -6.63
N LYS A 175 20.51 15.54 -6.61
CA LYS A 175 21.48 14.52 -7.03
C LYS A 175 22.36 14.18 -5.84
N GLY A 176 22.74 12.92 -5.71
CA GLY A 176 23.64 12.44 -4.66
C GLY A 176 23.14 11.19 -3.96
N ALA A 177 24.01 10.62 -3.14
CA ALA A 177 23.66 9.45 -2.34
C ALA A 177 22.68 9.84 -1.23
N ILE A 178 21.67 8.99 -1.04
CA ILE A 178 20.59 9.17 -0.04
C ILE A 178 20.92 8.32 1.17
N LYS A 179 20.86 8.91 2.35
CA LYS A 179 21.06 8.23 3.62
C LYS A 179 19.76 7.84 4.31
N PHE A 180 18.81 8.79 4.40
CA PHE A 180 17.52 8.59 5.06
C PHE A 180 16.39 9.08 4.18
N VAL A 181 15.28 8.35 4.22
CA VAL A 181 13.99 8.73 3.65
C VAL A 181 12.93 8.52 4.71
N ASN A 182 12.21 9.58 5.08
CA ASN A 182 11.05 9.51 5.94
C ASN A 182 9.80 9.85 5.13
N LEU A 183 8.82 8.95 5.09
CA LEU A 183 7.46 9.24 4.67
C LEU A 183 6.60 9.43 5.92
N ILE A 184 5.99 10.60 6.04
CA ILE A 184 5.20 10.99 7.20
C ILE A 184 3.77 11.23 6.73
N TYR A 185 2.85 10.47 7.29
CA TYR A 185 1.42 10.51 7.00
C TYR A 185 0.68 11.26 8.10
N TYR A 186 -0.09 12.28 7.74
CA TYR A 186 -0.88 13.06 8.70
C TYR A 186 -2.37 12.91 8.42
N GLY A 187 -3.17 12.90 9.49
CA GLY A 187 -4.64 12.86 9.43
C GLY A 187 -5.20 11.45 9.16
N ASN A 188 -6.28 11.35 8.37
CA ASN A 188 -6.98 10.07 8.18
C ASN A 188 -6.15 9.04 7.41
N ILE A 189 -5.28 9.47 6.48
CA ILE A 189 -4.39 8.57 5.74
C ILE A 189 -3.42 7.81 6.67
N SER A 190 -3.07 8.38 7.83
CA SER A 190 -2.22 7.72 8.80
C SER A 190 -2.84 6.46 9.40
N ARG A 191 -4.16 6.32 9.36
CA ARG A 191 -4.91 5.17 9.85
C ARG A 191 -5.04 4.05 8.81
N GLN A 192 -4.63 4.30 7.58
CA GLN A 192 -4.69 3.34 6.49
C GLN A 192 -3.44 2.45 6.44
N GLU A 193 -3.51 1.38 5.65
CA GLU A 193 -2.34 0.56 5.33
C GLU A 193 -1.49 1.30 4.27
N THR A 194 -0.36 1.87 4.70
CA THR A 194 0.47 2.76 3.86
C THR A 194 1.65 2.08 3.17
N ALA A 195 1.91 0.80 3.44
CA ALA A 195 3.10 0.11 2.92
C ALA A 195 3.21 0.13 1.38
N ILE A 196 2.07 0.11 0.67
CA ILE A 196 2.09 0.22 -0.79
C ILE A 196 2.40 1.65 -1.26
N ILE A 197 2.02 2.67 -0.50
CA ILE A 197 2.37 4.07 -0.77
C ILE A 197 3.87 4.28 -0.57
N ASP A 198 4.43 3.68 0.50
CA ASP A 198 5.86 3.67 0.79
C ASP A 198 6.65 3.06 -0.36
N SER A 199 6.22 1.89 -0.82
CA SER A 199 6.83 1.19 -1.96
C SER A 199 6.71 2.00 -3.26
N SER A 200 5.62 2.74 -3.43
CA SER A 200 5.38 3.56 -4.63
C SER A 200 6.31 4.77 -4.69
N PHE A 201 6.48 5.46 -3.57
CA PHE A 201 7.47 6.53 -3.49
C PHE A 201 8.87 6.02 -3.83
N MET A 202 9.27 4.90 -3.21
CA MET A 202 10.58 4.32 -3.43
C MET A 202 10.78 3.83 -4.88
N LYS A 203 9.72 3.28 -5.49
CA LYS A 203 9.72 2.96 -6.92
C LYS A 203 9.97 4.22 -7.75
N GLY A 204 9.24 5.30 -7.53
CA GLY A 204 9.40 6.57 -8.24
C GLY A 204 10.81 7.15 -8.09
N LEU A 205 11.39 7.05 -6.90
CA LEU A 205 12.75 7.48 -6.60
C LEU A 205 13.82 6.67 -7.35
N LEU A 206 13.67 5.35 -7.39
CA LEU A 206 14.67 4.44 -7.95
C LEU A 206 14.48 4.18 -9.45
N TYR A 207 13.28 4.38 -10.00
CA TYR A 207 12.97 4.11 -11.40
C TYR A 207 13.90 4.79 -12.41
N PRO A 208 14.31 6.06 -12.25
CA PRO A 208 15.22 6.70 -13.19
C PRO A 208 16.60 6.04 -13.28
N ILE A 209 17.00 5.30 -12.22
CA ILE A 209 18.28 4.58 -12.13
C ILE A 209 18.12 3.13 -12.60
N LEU A 210 17.07 2.44 -12.15
CA LEU A 210 16.88 0.99 -12.28
C LEU A 210 15.89 0.61 -13.38
N LYS A 211 15.11 1.57 -13.86
CA LYS A 211 14.08 1.39 -14.88
C LYS A 211 13.15 0.21 -14.55
N GLU A 212 12.98 -0.75 -15.45
CA GLU A 212 12.07 -1.87 -15.33
C GLU A 212 12.44 -2.88 -14.23
N GLU A 213 13.64 -2.80 -13.65
CA GLU A 213 14.06 -3.69 -12.56
C GLU A 213 13.36 -3.34 -11.23
N VAL A 214 12.81 -2.11 -11.08
CA VAL A 214 12.11 -1.68 -9.87
C VAL A 214 10.60 -1.69 -10.05
N ASN A 215 9.90 -2.25 -9.06
CA ASN A 215 8.44 -2.31 -9.01
C ASN A 215 7.94 -2.08 -7.58
N TYR A 216 6.62 -2.09 -7.38
CA TYR A 216 5.99 -1.85 -6.07
C TYR A 216 6.35 -2.89 -4.99
N ILE A 217 6.81 -4.07 -5.39
CA ILE A 217 7.12 -5.17 -4.48
C ILE A 217 8.57 -5.11 -3.99
N ASN A 218 9.50 -4.81 -4.92
CA ASN A 218 10.93 -4.91 -4.63
C ASN A 218 11.59 -3.57 -4.30
N SER A 219 10.90 -2.45 -4.47
CA SER A 219 11.48 -1.10 -4.33
C SER A 219 12.12 -0.84 -2.96
N LEU A 220 11.47 -1.24 -1.86
CA LEU A 220 12.03 -1.09 -0.51
C LEU A 220 13.24 -1.99 -0.28
N VAL A 221 13.21 -3.23 -0.77
CA VAL A 221 14.35 -4.16 -0.69
C VAL A 221 15.55 -3.65 -1.50
N LEU A 222 15.28 -3.05 -2.67
CA LEU A 222 16.31 -2.44 -3.51
C LEU A 222 16.89 -1.16 -2.89
N ALA A 223 16.09 -0.41 -2.14
CA ALA A 223 16.56 0.73 -1.36
C ALA A 223 17.49 0.28 -0.21
N GLU A 224 17.08 -0.72 0.56
CA GLU A 224 17.88 -1.31 1.63
C GLU A 224 19.23 -1.81 1.12
N LYS A 225 19.26 -2.53 -0.01
CA LYS A 225 20.52 -2.99 -0.66
C LYS A 225 21.43 -1.84 -1.13
N ARG A 226 20.96 -0.61 -1.12
CA ARG A 226 21.69 0.61 -1.44
C ARG A 226 21.97 1.48 -0.23
N ASP A 227 21.82 0.90 0.96
CA ASP A 227 22.04 1.56 2.26
C ASP A 227 21.13 2.79 2.47
N ILE A 228 19.98 2.84 1.80
CA ILE A 228 18.95 3.85 2.02
C ILE A 228 18.09 3.42 3.22
N ASN A 229 18.20 4.13 4.33
CA ASN A 229 17.38 3.91 5.50
C ASN A 229 16.00 4.54 5.31
N PHE A 230 14.95 3.70 5.32
CA PHE A 230 13.58 4.12 5.09
C PHE A 230 12.75 4.03 6.39
N HIS A 231 11.95 5.06 6.66
CA HIS A 231 11.01 5.09 7.77
C HIS A 231 9.63 5.55 7.32
N SER A 232 8.61 4.81 7.70
CA SER A 232 7.20 5.17 7.56
C SER A 232 6.68 5.65 8.92
N ILE A 233 6.21 6.88 8.99
CA ILE A 233 5.81 7.55 10.24
C ILE A 233 4.35 7.96 10.13
N LYS A 234 3.52 7.50 11.06
CA LYS A 234 2.08 7.77 11.10
C LYS A 234 1.76 8.75 12.23
N LYS A 235 1.07 9.86 11.90
CA LYS A 235 0.64 10.89 12.85
C LYS A 235 -0.84 11.17 12.65
N GLU A 236 -1.65 10.95 13.66
CA GLU A 236 -3.10 11.19 13.58
C GLU A 236 -3.46 12.67 13.60
N GLU A 237 -2.54 13.53 14.05
CA GLU A 237 -2.70 14.98 14.03
C GLU A 237 -2.81 15.52 12.61
N LYS A 238 -3.52 16.64 12.43
CA LYS A 238 -3.60 17.34 11.16
C LYS A 238 -2.32 18.12 10.87
N TYR A 239 -1.93 18.16 9.61
CA TYR A 239 -0.91 19.07 9.14
C TYR A 239 -1.58 20.38 8.70
N TYR A 240 -1.45 21.44 9.49
CA TYR A 240 -2.28 22.66 9.36
C TYR A 240 -3.78 22.31 9.35
N ASN A 241 -4.53 22.75 8.33
CA ASN A 241 -5.96 22.51 8.18
C ASN A 241 -6.29 21.38 7.19
N TYR A 242 -5.28 20.67 6.69
CA TYR A 242 -5.50 19.60 5.72
C TYR A 242 -5.89 18.29 6.41
N PRO A 243 -6.92 17.59 5.89
CA PRO A 243 -7.40 16.35 6.49
C PRO A 243 -6.43 15.18 6.31
N ASP A 244 -5.68 15.17 5.19
CA ASP A 244 -4.75 14.11 4.81
C ASP A 244 -3.55 14.71 4.10
N VAL A 245 -2.35 14.35 4.55
CA VAL A 245 -1.10 14.88 4.01
C VAL A 245 -0.04 13.78 3.97
N ILE A 246 0.74 13.78 2.90
CA ILE A 246 2.00 13.03 2.81
C ILE A 246 3.14 14.04 2.84
N LYS A 247 3.99 13.97 3.84
CA LYS A 247 5.26 14.71 3.91
C LYS A 247 6.41 13.74 3.69
N ILE A 248 7.31 14.12 2.80
CA ILE A 248 8.54 13.40 2.50
C ILE A 248 9.71 14.22 2.99
N GLU A 249 10.59 13.60 3.74
CA GLU A 249 11.85 14.18 4.17
C GLU A 249 12.98 13.25 3.74
N VAL A 250 13.95 13.79 3.03
CA VAL A 250 15.12 13.04 2.57
C VAL A 250 16.38 13.73 3.03
N GLU A 251 17.31 12.95 3.56
CA GLU A 251 18.66 13.41 3.93
C GLU A 251 19.70 12.67 3.12
N GLY A 252 20.56 13.42 2.45
CA GLY A 252 21.70 12.89 1.71
C GLY A 252 22.88 12.55 2.64
N GLU A 253 23.86 11.78 2.16
CA GLU A 253 25.08 11.46 2.89
C GLU A 253 25.91 12.70 3.26
N ASN A 254 25.81 13.75 2.46
CA ASN A 254 26.46 15.05 2.73
C ASN A 254 25.72 15.91 3.76
N GLY A 255 24.62 15.39 4.38
CA GLY A 255 23.78 16.10 5.33
C GLY A 255 22.79 17.10 4.71
N GLU A 256 22.72 17.21 3.39
CA GLU A 256 21.68 18.02 2.75
C GLU A 256 20.28 17.45 2.99
N LYS A 257 19.35 18.32 3.36
CA LYS A 257 17.95 17.95 3.59
C LYS A 257 17.07 18.47 2.44
N PHE A 258 16.05 17.72 2.16
CA PHE A 258 14.98 18.11 1.24
C PHE A 258 13.65 17.65 1.80
N SER A 259 12.66 18.50 1.71
CA SER A 259 11.30 18.13 2.10
C SER A 259 10.29 18.56 1.03
N ILE A 260 9.25 17.75 0.88
CA ILE A 260 8.10 18.04 0.02
C ILE A 260 6.83 17.58 0.74
N VAL A 261 5.82 18.42 0.71
CA VAL A 261 4.53 18.14 1.33
C VAL A 261 3.45 18.16 0.25
N GLY A 262 2.70 17.10 0.21
CA GLY A 262 1.66 16.95 -0.80
C GLY A 262 0.32 16.48 -0.22
N ILE A 263 -0.72 16.81 -0.95
CA ILE A 263 -2.12 16.48 -0.65
C ILE A 263 -2.84 15.98 -1.90
N ILE A 264 -3.89 15.22 -1.69
CA ILE A 264 -4.92 14.99 -2.71
C ILE A 264 -6.06 15.94 -2.42
N GLY A 265 -6.27 16.92 -3.31
CA GLY A 265 -7.33 17.89 -3.22
C GLY A 265 -8.69 17.37 -3.68
N GLY A 266 -9.69 18.26 -3.75
CA GLY A 266 -10.98 17.94 -4.37
C GLY A 266 -10.81 17.45 -5.80
N ASN A 267 -11.70 16.56 -6.26
CA ASN A 267 -11.61 15.91 -7.59
C ASN A 267 -10.35 15.08 -7.84
N ASN A 268 -9.70 14.57 -6.77
CA ASN A 268 -8.46 13.79 -6.84
C ASN A 268 -7.27 14.57 -7.45
N GLU A 269 -7.24 15.90 -7.32
CA GLU A 269 -6.09 16.69 -7.76
C GLU A 269 -4.87 16.47 -6.87
N GLU A 270 -3.78 16.06 -7.46
CA GLU A 270 -2.48 15.89 -6.79
C GLU A 270 -1.81 17.27 -6.67
N ARG A 271 -1.57 17.73 -5.45
CA ARG A 271 -1.04 19.08 -5.18
C ARG A 271 0.19 19.03 -4.29
N ILE A 272 1.17 19.85 -4.61
CA ILE A 272 2.31 20.15 -3.73
C ILE A 272 1.97 21.43 -2.99
N ILE A 273 2.01 21.41 -1.66
CA ILE A 273 1.69 22.55 -0.80
C ILE A 273 2.91 23.15 -0.10
N GLU A 274 4.03 22.45 -0.10
CA GLU A 274 5.27 22.93 0.51
C GLU A 274 6.50 22.24 -0.11
N ILE A 275 7.60 22.95 -0.34
CA ILE A 275 8.92 22.41 -0.68
C ILE A 275 9.96 23.13 0.19
N ASN A 276 10.76 22.41 0.97
CA ASN A 276 11.81 22.92 1.86
C ASN A 276 11.32 24.06 2.76
N ASP A 277 10.14 23.92 3.36
CA ASP A 277 9.42 24.90 4.17
C ASP A 277 9.00 26.17 3.39
N TYR A 278 9.05 26.19 2.08
CA TYR A 278 8.44 27.26 1.28
C TYR A 278 6.98 26.88 0.99
N PRO A 279 6.02 27.68 1.48
CA PRO A 279 4.61 27.43 1.20
C PRO A 279 4.31 27.73 -0.28
N ILE A 280 3.73 26.76 -0.94
CA ILE A 280 3.25 26.86 -2.33
C ILE A 280 1.90 26.13 -2.42
N ASP A 281 1.23 26.21 -3.55
CA ASP A 281 0.01 25.43 -3.79
C ASP A 281 -0.14 25.18 -5.30
N VAL A 282 0.40 24.07 -5.77
CA VAL A 282 0.53 23.76 -7.20
C VAL A 282 -0.05 22.41 -7.51
N VAL A 283 -0.91 22.33 -8.51
CA VAL A 283 -1.35 21.04 -9.09
C VAL A 283 -0.18 20.46 -9.88
N ILE A 284 0.12 19.19 -9.66
CA ILE A 284 1.19 18.49 -10.39
C ILE A 284 0.79 18.38 -11.88
N SER A 285 1.72 18.74 -12.75
CA SER A 285 1.61 18.64 -14.20
C SER A 285 2.77 17.83 -14.78
N GLU A 286 2.62 17.35 -16.00
CA GLU A 286 3.64 16.60 -16.70
C GLU A 286 4.96 17.37 -16.85
N ASN A 287 4.87 18.67 -17.15
CA ASN A 287 6.01 19.56 -17.35
C ASN A 287 6.01 20.68 -16.32
N MET A 288 7.05 20.75 -15.50
CA MET A 288 7.17 21.74 -14.45
C MET A 288 8.58 22.31 -14.37
N LEU A 289 8.72 23.55 -13.88
CA LEU A 289 10.01 24.16 -13.56
C LEU A 289 10.03 24.57 -12.09
N LEU A 290 11.05 24.12 -11.36
CA LEU A 290 11.39 24.60 -10.03
C LEU A 290 12.55 25.59 -10.16
N VAL A 291 12.33 26.84 -9.76
CA VAL A 291 13.31 27.93 -9.80
C VAL A 291 13.58 28.40 -8.38
N GLU A 292 14.82 28.29 -7.94
CA GLU A 292 15.31 28.83 -6.67
C GLU A 292 15.94 30.19 -6.91
N ASN A 293 15.49 31.25 -6.25
CA ASN A 293 15.95 32.62 -6.51
C ASN A 293 16.06 33.48 -5.24
N ASN A 294 16.73 34.62 -5.37
CA ASN A 294 16.67 35.70 -4.39
C ASN A 294 15.31 36.39 -4.47
N ASP A 295 14.73 36.72 -3.32
CA ASP A 295 13.42 37.39 -3.27
C ASP A 295 13.56 38.90 -3.48
N VAL A 296 13.73 39.30 -4.74
CA VAL A 296 13.89 40.71 -5.14
C VAL A 296 12.97 41.09 -6.31
N PRO A 297 12.61 42.37 -6.46
CA PRO A 297 11.80 42.83 -7.58
C PRO A 297 12.44 42.48 -8.94
N GLY A 298 11.57 42.16 -9.93
CA GLY A 298 11.95 41.95 -11.32
C GLY A 298 12.25 40.45 -11.67
N VAL A 299 12.48 39.57 -10.71
CA VAL A 299 12.83 38.16 -11.00
C VAL A 299 11.69 37.46 -11.76
N ILE A 300 10.45 37.57 -11.28
CA ILE A 300 9.28 36.98 -11.95
C ILE A 300 9.16 37.49 -13.41
N GLY A 301 9.33 38.78 -13.62
CA GLY A 301 9.26 39.38 -14.96
C GLY A 301 10.35 38.84 -15.88
N ASN A 302 11.59 38.63 -15.41
CA ASN A 302 12.68 38.08 -16.19
C ASN A 302 12.46 36.60 -16.50
N VAL A 303 11.98 35.79 -15.55
CA VAL A 303 11.62 34.40 -15.82
C VAL A 303 10.54 34.31 -16.91
N GLY A 304 9.46 35.09 -16.82
CA GLY A 304 8.42 35.14 -17.84
C GLY A 304 8.93 35.60 -19.20
N ARG A 305 9.79 36.64 -19.26
CA ARG A 305 10.40 37.12 -20.49
C ARG A 305 11.29 36.07 -21.15
N ILE A 306 12.18 35.44 -20.39
CA ILE A 306 13.10 34.43 -20.92
C ILE A 306 12.33 33.23 -21.47
N LEU A 307 11.33 32.70 -20.73
CA LEU A 307 10.52 31.59 -21.20
C LEU A 307 9.70 31.97 -22.44
N GLY A 308 9.14 33.19 -22.49
CA GLY A 308 8.43 33.67 -23.66
C GLY A 308 9.32 33.82 -24.90
N GLU A 309 10.57 34.32 -24.77
CA GLU A 309 11.56 34.35 -25.85
C GLU A 309 11.90 32.96 -26.38
N GLU A 310 11.89 31.95 -25.50
CA GLU A 310 12.13 30.54 -25.87
C GLU A 310 10.83 29.82 -26.29
N GLN A 311 9.73 30.55 -26.48
CA GLN A 311 8.43 30.02 -26.90
C GLN A 311 7.83 28.99 -25.92
N VAL A 312 8.16 29.04 -24.64
CA VAL A 312 7.60 28.21 -23.57
C VAL A 312 6.43 28.96 -22.94
N ASN A 313 5.23 28.42 -23.05
CA ASN A 313 4.04 28.98 -22.42
C ASN A 313 3.94 28.54 -20.94
N ILE A 314 3.67 29.51 -20.07
CA ILE A 314 3.48 29.28 -18.63
C ILE A 314 1.99 29.10 -18.36
N ALA A 315 1.57 27.92 -17.94
CA ALA A 315 0.18 27.65 -17.56
C ALA A 315 -0.14 28.21 -16.16
N THR A 316 0.75 27.96 -15.19
CA THR A 316 0.66 28.54 -13.84
C THR A 316 2.04 28.87 -13.29
N MET A 317 2.10 29.82 -12.36
CA MET A 317 3.30 30.16 -11.60
C MET A 317 2.93 30.45 -10.14
N HIS A 318 3.52 29.71 -9.24
CA HIS A 318 3.35 29.90 -7.80
C HIS A 318 4.69 30.25 -7.15
N VAL A 319 4.67 31.20 -6.22
CA VAL A 319 5.87 31.70 -5.56
C VAL A 319 5.76 31.47 -4.05
N GLY A 320 6.63 30.62 -3.53
CA GLY A 320 6.85 30.44 -2.09
C GLY A 320 7.99 31.34 -1.62
N ARG A 321 7.79 32.07 -0.53
CA ARG A 321 8.77 33.04 -0.01
C ARG A 321 9.20 32.65 1.40
N LYS A 322 10.50 32.80 1.68
CA LYS A 322 11.06 32.56 3.01
C LYS A 322 12.26 33.51 3.20
N GLU A 323 12.13 34.47 4.12
CA GLU A 323 13.13 35.49 4.37
C GLU A 323 13.56 36.26 3.10
N ASN A 324 14.82 36.14 2.69
CA ASN A 324 15.38 36.80 1.50
C ASN A 324 15.45 35.88 0.28
N SER A 325 14.77 34.76 0.32
CA SER A 325 14.78 33.74 -0.75
C SER A 325 13.37 33.33 -1.14
N ALA A 326 13.24 32.92 -2.39
CA ALA A 326 11.99 32.41 -2.92
C ALA A 326 12.22 31.19 -3.78
N ILE A 327 11.19 30.38 -3.90
CA ILE A 327 11.07 29.37 -4.95
C ILE A 327 9.90 29.70 -5.85
N MET A 328 10.04 29.44 -7.13
CA MET A 328 8.90 29.46 -8.05
C MET A 328 8.71 28.06 -8.59
N LEU A 329 7.49 27.56 -8.53
CA LEU A 329 7.09 26.32 -9.18
C LEU A 329 6.11 26.68 -10.29
N LEU A 330 6.53 26.44 -11.53
CA LEU A 330 5.77 26.74 -12.74
C LEU A 330 5.27 25.42 -13.35
N THR A 331 4.07 25.45 -13.89
CA THR A 331 3.61 24.45 -14.86
C THR A 331 3.70 25.04 -16.25
N VAL A 332 4.19 24.28 -17.21
CA VAL A 332 4.39 24.72 -18.58
C VAL A 332 3.75 23.73 -19.55
N ASP A 333 3.35 24.23 -20.73
CA ASP A 333 2.62 23.42 -21.70
C ASP A 333 3.56 22.46 -22.47
N ASP A 334 4.81 22.88 -22.69
CA ASP A 334 5.77 22.18 -23.52
C ASP A 334 7.03 21.77 -22.73
N VAL A 335 7.81 20.87 -23.33
CA VAL A 335 9.14 20.47 -22.82
C VAL A 335 10.09 21.65 -22.83
N VAL A 336 10.76 21.90 -21.71
CA VAL A 336 11.76 22.98 -21.60
C VAL A 336 13.13 22.46 -21.97
N GLU A 337 13.71 23.01 -23.02
CA GLU A 337 15.04 22.64 -23.48
C GLU A 337 16.16 23.12 -22.53
N GLU A 338 17.27 22.39 -22.51
CA GLU A 338 18.40 22.72 -21.62
C GLU A 338 18.98 24.14 -21.89
N LYS A 339 18.87 24.63 -23.12
CA LYS A 339 19.30 26.00 -23.47
C LYS A 339 18.50 27.07 -22.71
N SER A 340 17.17 26.84 -22.53
CA SER A 340 16.29 27.76 -21.83
C SER A 340 16.58 27.73 -20.33
N ILE A 341 16.89 26.57 -19.78
CA ILE A 341 17.32 26.41 -18.38
C ILE A 341 18.62 27.18 -18.14
N LYS A 342 19.64 27.04 -19.02
CA LYS A 342 20.89 27.76 -18.90
C LYS A 342 20.71 29.27 -18.96
N LYS A 343 19.86 29.78 -19.88
CA LYS A 343 19.54 31.21 -19.95
C LYS A 343 18.88 31.75 -18.66
N LEU A 344 18.04 30.94 -18.02
CA LEU A 344 17.48 31.32 -16.73
C LEU A 344 18.56 31.37 -15.66
N GLU A 345 19.47 30.40 -15.62
CA GLU A 345 20.56 30.33 -14.64
C GLU A 345 21.64 31.40 -14.84
N GLU A 346 21.76 32.01 -16.05
CA GLU A 346 22.62 33.16 -16.30
C GLU A 346 22.14 34.45 -15.61
N PHE A 347 20.89 34.49 -15.18
CA PHE A 347 20.35 35.65 -14.46
C PHE A 347 20.80 35.62 -12.99
N GLU A 348 21.61 36.59 -12.57
CA GLU A 348 22.30 36.66 -11.26
C GLU A 348 21.41 36.38 -10.05
N GLN A 349 20.13 36.69 -10.15
CA GLN A 349 19.17 36.52 -9.03
C GLN A 349 18.62 35.09 -8.96
N ILE A 350 18.82 34.27 -9.99
CA ILE A 350 18.41 32.86 -10.02
C ILE A 350 19.58 32.01 -9.57
N ARG A 351 19.37 31.18 -8.55
CA ARG A 351 20.38 30.31 -7.98
C ARG A 351 20.42 28.94 -8.65
N LYS A 352 19.23 28.44 -9.02
CA LYS A 352 19.09 27.11 -9.58
C LYS A 352 17.77 26.94 -10.32
N VAL A 353 17.81 26.23 -11.43
CA VAL A 353 16.61 25.83 -12.17
C VAL A 353 16.59 24.32 -12.33
N LYS A 354 15.43 23.70 -12.13
CA LYS A 354 15.20 22.29 -12.39
C LYS A 354 13.94 22.11 -13.23
N TYR A 355 14.10 21.45 -14.35
CA TYR A 355 13.00 20.95 -15.13
C TYR A 355 12.57 19.60 -14.61
N LEU A 356 11.26 19.42 -14.40
CA LEU A 356 10.62 18.23 -13.88
C LEU A 356 9.68 17.69 -14.95
N ASN A 357 9.89 16.44 -15.35
CA ASN A 357 9.04 15.70 -16.27
C ASN A 357 8.50 14.45 -15.56
N LEU A 358 7.16 14.24 -15.53
CA LEU A 358 6.50 13.24 -14.69
C LEU A 358 5.75 12.18 -15.49
#